data_b1c8fa4ee0a5c8ce148350903ad2c2dd
#
_entry.id   b1c8fa4ee0a5c8ce148350903ad2c2dd
#
_cell.length_a   1.000
_cell.length_b   1.000
_cell.length_c   1.000
_cell.angle_alpha   90.00
_cell.angle_beta   90.00
_cell.angle_gamma   90.00
#
_symmetry.space_group_name_H-M   'P 1'
#
loop_
_entity.id
_entity.type
_entity.pdbx_description
1 polymer ?
#
loop_
_entity_poly.entity_id
_entity_poly.type
_entity_poly.pdbx_seq_one_letter_code
_entity_poly.pdbx_strand_id
1 'polypeptide(L)'
;MKKTLLIITAILLSFGLGFYICTLTAKPAENKPAKQVAGKSAIQTHHEKRNHMKLGAFSISLSVKDLEVSKVFYENLGFTHFAGSMAQHYLIMKNENALIGLFQGMFQGNILTFNPGWDENAQNTERFDDVRKIQQELKKKGVAINGEADENTKGPASFMITDPDGNVVLIDQHR
;
A
#
# COMPACT_ATOMS: atom_id res chain seq x y z
N MET A 1 -5.35 -21.52 42.26
CA MET A 1 -5.60 -20.12 41.82
C MET A 1 -4.50 -19.14 42.28
N LYS A 2 -3.20 -19.47 42.21
CA LYS A 2 -2.09 -18.57 42.64
C LYS A 2 -0.95 -18.47 41.61
N LYS A 3 -1.11 -18.98 40.38
CA LYS A 3 -0.05 -18.95 39.35
C LYS A 3 -0.29 -17.94 38.19
N THR A 4 -1.45 -17.30 38.15
CA THR A 4 -1.80 -16.36 37.05
C THR A 4 -1.49 -14.89 37.37
N LEU A 5 -1.13 -14.56 38.62
CA LEU A 5 -0.87 -13.18 39.06
C LEU A 5 0.61 -12.77 38.93
N LEU A 6 1.52 -13.71 38.63
CA LEU A 6 2.96 -13.41 38.56
C LEU A 6 3.46 -13.01 37.16
N ILE A 7 2.64 -13.16 36.12
CA ILE A 7 3.04 -12.84 34.74
C ILE A 7 2.70 -11.39 34.34
N ILE A 8 1.73 -10.78 35.02
CA ILE A 8 1.30 -9.39 34.71
C ILE A 8 2.23 -8.35 35.34
N THR A 9 2.94 -8.67 36.43
CA THR A 9 3.87 -7.73 37.08
C THR A 9 5.24 -7.65 36.41
N ALA A 10 5.62 -8.60 35.54
CA ALA A 10 6.90 -8.58 34.85
C ALA A 10 6.91 -7.68 33.59
N ILE A 11 5.74 -7.34 33.02
CA ILE A 11 5.62 -6.53 31.81
C ILE A 11 5.62 -5.02 32.09
N LEU A 12 5.31 -4.62 33.31
CA LEU A 12 5.27 -3.19 33.71
C LEU A 12 6.61 -2.61 34.19
N LEU A 13 7.66 -3.44 34.34
CA LEU A 13 8.98 -2.97 34.82
C LEU A 13 10.02 -2.75 33.70
N SER A 14 9.68 -2.98 32.42
CA SER A 14 10.60 -2.78 31.29
C SER A 14 10.45 -1.45 30.53
N PHE A 15 9.52 -0.56 30.96
CA PHE A 15 9.32 0.75 30.32
C PHE A 15 9.76 1.96 31.14
N GLY A 16 10.57 1.77 32.16
CA GLY A 16 10.97 2.82 33.11
C GLY A 16 12.45 3.09 33.22
N LEU A 17 13.21 3.22 32.12
CA LEU A 17 14.58 3.76 32.18
C LEU A 17 15.03 4.20 30.78
N GLY A 18 15.04 5.51 30.56
CA GLY A 18 15.71 6.01 29.35
C GLY A 18 15.30 7.39 28.85
N PHE A 19 14.87 8.33 29.69
CA PHE A 19 14.91 9.74 29.30
C PHE A 19 16.09 10.43 29.98
N TYR A 20 17.28 10.30 29.39
CA TYR A 20 18.40 11.18 29.71
C TYR A 20 18.24 12.47 28.90
N ILE A 21 17.73 13.51 29.57
CA ILE A 21 17.69 14.87 29.00
C ILE A 21 19.12 15.41 29.05
N CYS A 22 19.78 15.41 27.89
CA CYS A 22 21.05 16.13 27.71
C CYS A 22 20.72 17.62 27.53
N THR A 23 20.76 18.40 28.64
CA THR A 23 20.71 19.88 28.57
C THR A 23 22.08 20.39 28.13
N LEU A 24 22.25 20.58 26.82
CA LEU A 24 23.37 21.38 26.29
C LEU A 24 23.00 22.87 26.39
N THR A 25 23.63 23.56 27.36
CA THR A 25 23.59 25.03 27.44
C THR A 25 24.41 25.62 26.28
N ALA A 26 23.74 26.08 25.25
CA ALA A 26 24.37 26.86 24.18
C ALA A 26 24.54 28.30 24.64
N LYS A 27 25.79 28.81 24.60
CA LYS A 27 26.12 30.23 24.76
C LYS A 27 25.50 31.08 23.65
N PRO A 28 25.01 32.29 23.92
CA PRO A 28 24.49 33.17 22.88
C PRO A 28 25.61 33.59 21.91
N ALA A 29 25.38 33.37 20.64
CA ALA A 29 26.26 33.88 19.58
C ALA A 29 25.99 35.37 19.32
N GLU A 30 27.07 36.14 19.29
CA GLU A 30 27.15 37.56 19.06
C GLU A 30 26.71 37.91 17.62
N ASN A 31 25.72 38.80 17.50
CA ASN A 31 25.08 39.20 16.25
C ASN A 31 26.00 40.22 15.52
N LYS A 32 26.68 39.80 14.44
CA LYS A 32 27.32 40.72 13.48
C LYS A 32 26.41 40.87 12.25
N PRO A 33 26.16 42.10 11.79
CA PRO A 33 25.28 42.31 10.62
C PRO A 33 25.97 41.81 9.35
N ALA A 34 25.35 40.84 8.67
CA ALA A 34 25.78 40.37 7.37
C ALA A 34 25.38 41.36 6.28
N LYS A 35 26.35 41.79 5.48
CA LYS A 35 26.19 42.61 4.27
C LYS A 35 25.22 41.90 3.30
N GLN A 36 24.16 42.64 2.92
CA GLN A 36 23.30 42.29 1.80
C GLN A 36 24.09 42.27 0.48
N VAL A 37 24.35 41.08 -0.03
CA VAL A 37 24.74 40.87 -1.42
C VAL A 37 23.48 40.60 -2.23
N ALA A 38 23.07 41.60 -3.00
CA ALA A 38 21.98 41.48 -3.98
C ALA A 38 22.48 40.59 -5.13
N GLY A 39 22.24 39.29 -5.02
CA GLY A 39 22.38 38.35 -6.11
C GLY A 39 21.01 37.73 -6.38
N LYS A 40 20.35 38.20 -7.46
CA LYS A 40 19.16 37.57 -8.04
C LYS A 40 19.60 36.20 -8.59
N SER A 41 19.64 35.18 -7.75
CA SER A 41 19.65 33.78 -8.21
C SER A 41 18.20 33.40 -8.45
N ALA A 42 17.78 33.39 -9.70
CA ALA A 42 16.56 32.69 -10.10
C ALA A 42 16.75 31.22 -9.77
N ILE A 43 16.21 30.80 -8.63
CA ILE A 43 16.00 29.39 -8.36
C ILE A 43 14.97 28.93 -9.37
N GLN A 44 15.44 28.45 -10.53
CA GLN A 44 14.62 27.62 -11.39
C GLN A 44 14.31 26.37 -10.59
N THR A 45 13.14 26.34 -9.95
CA THR A 45 12.52 25.12 -9.48
C THR A 45 12.21 24.30 -10.73
N HIS A 46 13.15 23.48 -11.16
CA HIS A 46 12.86 22.32 -11.98
C HIS A 46 11.91 21.46 -11.16
N HIS A 47 10.61 21.71 -11.27
CA HIS A 47 9.60 20.72 -11.04
C HIS A 47 9.84 19.63 -12.09
N GLU A 48 10.80 18.74 -11.80
CA GLU A 48 10.87 17.47 -12.44
C GLU A 48 9.47 16.86 -12.27
N LYS A 49 8.74 16.80 -13.39
CA LYS A 49 7.39 16.22 -13.45
C LYS A 49 7.59 14.75 -13.15
N ARG A 50 7.65 14.40 -11.87
CA ARG A 50 7.70 12.99 -11.45
C ARG A 50 6.48 12.35 -12.09
N ASN A 51 6.74 11.52 -13.06
CA ASN A 51 5.73 10.75 -13.75
C ASN A 51 5.26 9.68 -12.76
N HIS A 52 4.31 10.04 -11.89
CA HIS A 52 3.73 9.11 -10.95
C HIS A 52 2.86 8.14 -11.73
N MET A 53 3.20 6.84 -11.66
CA MET A 53 2.35 5.78 -12.20
C MET A 53 0.99 5.80 -11.50
N LYS A 54 -0.09 5.79 -12.27
CA LYS A 54 -1.45 5.73 -11.76
C LYS A 54 -1.88 4.29 -11.65
N LEU A 55 -1.69 3.72 -10.46
CA LEU A 55 -1.95 2.32 -10.20
C LEU A 55 -3.45 2.00 -9.99
N GLY A 56 -4.32 3.03 -9.88
CA GLY A 56 -5.76 2.85 -9.69
C GLY A 56 -6.15 2.48 -8.26
N ALA A 57 -7.31 1.86 -8.12
CA ALA A 57 -7.81 1.42 -6.82
C ALA A 57 -6.88 0.40 -6.17
N PHE A 58 -6.77 0.47 -4.86
CA PHE A 58 -5.99 -0.46 -4.05
C PHE A 58 -6.88 -1.39 -3.23
N SER A 59 -6.53 -2.65 -3.18
CA SER A 59 -7.13 -3.63 -2.27
C SER A 59 -6.06 -4.59 -1.74
N ILE A 60 -6.34 -5.24 -0.61
CA ILE A 60 -5.58 -6.39 -0.17
C ILE A 60 -6.38 -7.66 -0.44
N SER A 61 -5.78 -8.64 -1.13
CA SER A 61 -6.37 -9.94 -1.38
C SER A 61 -5.84 -10.94 -0.35
N LEU A 62 -6.75 -11.46 0.49
CA LEU A 62 -6.43 -12.35 1.60
C LEU A 62 -6.80 -13.79 1.22
N SER A 63 -5.86 -14.71 1.38
CA SER A 63 -6.13 -16.15 1.34
C SER A 63 -6.81 -16.56 2.64
N VAL A 64 -8.06 -17.01 2.58
CA VAL A 64 -8.85 -17.39 3.74
C VAL A 64 -9.14 -18.89 3.75
N LYS A 65 -9.26 -19.48 4.93
CA LYS A 65 -9.57 -20.90 5.09
C LYS A 65 -11.05 -21.19 4.94
N ASP A 66 -11.89 -20.27 5.42
CA ASP A 66 -13.34 -20.33 5.39
C ASP A 66 -13.89 -18.95 5.05
N LEU A 67 -14.57 -18.90 3.92
CA LEU A 67 -15.08 -17.65 3.35
C LEU A 67 -16.25 -17.07 4.16
N GLU A 68 -17.14 -17.93 4.68
CA GLU A 68 -18.29 -17.51 5.48
C GLU A 68 -17.83 -16.93 6.83
N VAL A 69 -16.93 -17.63 7.52
CA VAL A 69 -16.37 -17.16 8.80
C VAL A 69 -15.65 -15.83 8.61
N SER A 70 -14.86 -15.70 7.54
CA SER A 70 -14.14 -14.48 7.23
C SER A 70 -15.09 -13.33 6.89
N LYS A 71 -16.15 -13.59 6.11
CA LYS A 71 -17.21 -12.61 5.80
C LYS A 71 -17.82 -12.04 7.08
N VAL A 72 -18.29 -12.89 7.99
CA VAL A 72 -18.89 -12.47 9.27
C VAL A 72 -17.90 -11.64 10.10
N PHE A 73 -16.60 -12.02 10.12
CA PHE A 73 -15.58 -11.26 10.82
C PHE A 73 -15.46 -9.82 10.29
N TYR A 74 -15.38 -9.66 8.96
CA TYR A 74 -15.25 -8.33 8.36
C TYR A 74 -16.55 -7.53 8.40
N GLU A 75 -17.72 -8.17 8.37
CA GLU A 75 -19.01 -7.50 8.62
C GLU A 75 -19.07 -6.90 10.02
N ASN A 76 -18.55 -7.58 11.04
CA ASN A 76 -18.44 -7.05 12.41
C ASN A 76 -17.49 -5.84 12.52
N LEU A 77 -16.56 -5.66 11.58
CA LEU A 77 -15.71 -4.47 11.44
C LEU A 77 -16.37 -3.36 10.61
N GLY A 78 -17.61 -3.54 10.17
CA GLY A 78 -18.36 -2.57 9.37
C GLY A 78 -18.12 -2.65 7.86
N PHE A 79 -17.47 -3.71 7.38
CA PHE A 79 -17.39 -3.96 5.95
C PHE A 79 -18.71 -4.53 5.43
N THR A 80 -19.04 -4.22 4.18
CA THR A 80 -20.20 -4.76 3.48
C THR A 80 -19.76 -5.51 2.24
N HIS A 81 -20.56 -6.48 1.80
CA HIS A 81 -20.33 -7.18 0.55
C HIS A 81 -20.42 -6.21 -0.63
N PHE A 82 -19.40 -6.18 -1.48
CA PHE A 82 -19.32 -5.30 -2.64
C PHE A 82 -19.36 -6.08 -3.96
N ALA A 83 -18.62 -7.19 -4.07
CA ALA A 83 -18.58 -8.00 -5.29
C ALA A 83 -18.18 -9.46 -4.97
N GLY A 84 -18.25 -10.34 -5.98
CA GLY A 84 -17.98 -11.77 -5.85
C GLY A 84 -19.17 -12.54 -5.29
N SER A 85 -19.01 -13.84 -5.04
CA SER A 85 -20.04 -14.69 -4.43
C SER A 85 -19.42 -15.91 -3.76
N MET A 86 -20.18 -16.52 -2.83
CA MET A 86 -19.78 -17.79 -2.20
C MET A 86 -19.55 -18.91 -3.23
N ALA A 87 -20.39 -18.98 -4.27
CA ALA A 87 -20.26 -19.97 -5.33
C ALA A 87 -18.97 -19.81 -6.15
N GLN A 88 -18.41 -18.61 -6.21
CA GLN A 88 -17.13 -18.29 -6.88
C GLN A 88 -15.94 -18.41 -5.94
N HIS A 89 -16.14 -18.78 -4.68
CA HIS A 89 -15.12 -18.91 -3.65
C HIS A 89 -14.34 -17.62 -3.35
N TYR A 90 -14.91 -16.44 -3.67
CA TYR A 90 -14.33 -15.15 -3.27
C TYR A 90 -15.40 -14.10 -2.99
N LEU A 91 -15.08 -13.15 -2.13
CA LEU A 91 -15.85 -11.94 -1.87
C LEU A 91 -14.94 -10.73 -1.85
N ILE A 92 -15.40 -9.61 -2.39
CA ILE A 92 -14.80 -8.31 -2.15
C ILE A 92 -15.65 -7.60 -1.11
N MET A 93 -15.02 -7.23 -0.01
CA MET A 93 -15.64 -6.51 1.10
C MET A 93 -15.17 -5.06 1.07
N LYS A 94 -16.08 -4.13 1.34
CA LYS A 94 -15.82 -2.70 1.28
C LYS A 94 -16.27 -1.98 2.55
N ASN A 95 -15.42 -1.07 3.04
CA ASN A 95 -15.76 -0.08 4.07
C ASN A 95 -15.16 1.26 3.64
N GLU A 96 -16.01 2.23 3.28
CA GLU A 96 -15.62 3.51 2.67
C GLU A 96 -14.68 3.29 1.47
N ASN A 97 -13.40 3.67 1.58
CA ASN A 97 -12.38 3.51 0.54
C ASN A 97 -11.52 2.24 0.72
N ALA A 98 -11.73 1.49 1.81
CA ALA A 98 -10.99 0.26 2.07
C ALA A 98 -11.65 -0.92 1.34
N LEU A 99 -10.85 -1.64 0.55
CA LEU A 99 -11.25 -2.84 -0.16
C LEU A 99 -10.43 -4.03 0.35
N ILE A 100 -11.13 -5.11 0.69
CA ILE A 100 -10.52 -6.39 1.10
C ILE A 100 -11.14 -7.50 0.26
N GLY A 101 -10.32 -8.20 -0.50
CA GLY A 101 -10.71 -9.43 -1.18
C GLY A 101 -10.50 -10.63 -0.28
N LEU A 102 -11.51 -11.45 -0.08
CA LEU A 102 -11.46 -12.73 0.63
C LEU A 102 -11.50 -13.85 -0.40
N PHE A 103 -10.47 -14.69 -0.46
CA PHE A 103 -10.34 -15.75 -1.48
C PHE A 103 -10.09 -17.09 -0.80
N GLN A 104 -10.97 -18.05 -1.03
CA GLN A 104 -10.85 -19.38 -0.46
C GLN A 104 -10.26 -20.37 -1.47
N GLY A 105 -9.06 -20.90 -1.17
CA GLY A 105 -8.42 -21.95 -1.96
C GLY A 105 -7.87 -21.54 -3.33
N MET A 106 -7.74 -20.22 -3.63
CA MET A 106 -7.28 -19.75 -4.94
C MET A 106 -5.77 -19.54 -5.02
N PHE A 107 -5.16 -19.11 -3.92
CA PHE A 107 -3.72 -18.84 -3.84
C PHE A 107 -3.26 -18.99 -2.37
N GLN A 108 -1.96 -18.85 -2.14
CA GLN A 108 -1.34 -18.88 -0.82
C GLN A 108 -0.73 -17.51 -0.50
N GLY A 109 -0.78 -17.13 0.78
CA GLY A 109 -0.31 -15.82 1.23
C GLY A 109 -1.30 -14.69 0.91
N ASN A 110 -0.88 -13.45 1.10
CA ASN A 110 -1.67 -12.28 0.81
C ASN A 110 -1.06 -11.53 -0.38
N ILE A 111 -1.91 -10.83 -1.13
CA ILE A 111 -1.50 -10.10 -2.34
C ILE A 111 -1.96 -8.64 -2.20
N LEU A 112 -1.05 -7.70 -2.45
CA LEU A 112 -1.36 -6.29 -2.62
C LEU A 112 -1.86 -6.09 -4.06
N THR A 113 -3.09 -5.65 -4.25
CA THR A 113 -3.70 -5.55 -5.58
C THR A 113 -3.96 -4.10 -5.94
N PHE A 114 -3.55 -3.70 -7.14
CA PHE A 114 -3.85 -2.41 -7.74
C PHE A 114 -4.61 -2.60 -9.05
N ASN A 115 -5.65 -1.79 -9.27
CA ASN A 115 -6.54 -1.89 -10.43
C ASN A 115 -6.44 -0.64 -11.31
N PRO A 116 -5.47 -0.56 -12.24
CA PRO A 116 -5.35 0.59 -13.15
C PRO A 116 -6.63 0.84 -13.94
N GLY A 117 -7.07 2.09 -13.94
CA GLY A 117 -8.27 2.51 -14.65
C GLY A 117 -9.56 2.42 -13.84
N TRP A 118 -9.55 1.89 -12.63
CA TRP A 118 -10.67 1.89 -11.70
C TRP A 118 -10.41 2.76 -10.46
N ASP A 119 -11.50 3.33 -9.93
CA ASP A 119 -11.54 3.87 -8.58
C ASP A 119 -12.00 2.79 -7.56
N GLU A 120 -12.14 3.15 -6.29
CA GLU A 120 -12.54 2.26 -5.19
C GLU A 120 -14.01 1.79 -5.26
N ASN A 121 -14.77 2.30 -6.23
CA ASN A 121 -16.14 1.86 -6.54
C ASN A 121 -16.20 1.01 -7.82
N ALA A 122 -15.03 0.55 -8.31
CA ALA A 122 -14.89 -0.16 -9.58
C ALA A 122 -15.45 0.64 -10.78
N GLN A 123 -15.42 1.99 -10.69
CA GLN A 123 -15.82 2.87 -11.78
C GLN A 123 -14.61 3.27 -12.62
N ASN A 124 -14.83 3.39 -13.91
CA ASN A 124 -13.78 3.79 -14.82
C ASN A 124 -13.31 5.22 -14.55
N THR A 125 -12.01 5.40 -14.37
CA THR A 125 -11.39 6.72 -14.25
C THR A 125 -11.05 7.27 -15.64
N GLU A 126 -11.15 8.60 -15.83
CA GLU A 126 -10.82 9.25 -17.12
C GLU A 126 -9.34 9.10 -17.49
N ARG A 127 -8.46 9.16 -16.49
CA ARG A 127 -7.01 9.14 -16.67
C ARG A 127 -6.40 8.01 -15.88
N PHE A 128 -5.80 7.07 -16.56
CA PHE A 128 -5.07 5.95 -15.97
C PHE A 128 -3.84 5.61 -16.82
N ASP A 129 -2.93 4.86 -16.27
CA ASP A 129 -1.84 4.25 -17.01
C ASP A 129 -2.22 2.81 -17.34
N ASP A 130 -2.13 2.44 -18.63
CA ASP A 130 -2.38 1.07 -19.07
C ASP A 130 -1.38 0.12 -18.42
N VAL A 131 -1.83 -1.07 -18.02
CA VAL A 131 -1.03 -2.08 -17.33
C VAL A 131 0.26 -2.41 -18.08
N ARG A 132 0.24 -2.41 -19.41
CA ARG A 132 1.40 -2.70 -20.27
C ARG A 132 2.43 -1.57 -20.22
N LYS A 133 1.99 -0.31 -20.12
CA LYS A 133 2.88 0.84 -19.92
C LYS A 133 3.53 0.79 -18.55
N ILE A 134 2.76 0.46 -17.52
CA ILE A 134 3.27 0.27 -16.15
C ILE A 134 4.34 -0.84 -16.17
N GLN A 135 4.06 -1.98 -16.82
CA GLN A 135 4.99 -3.08 -16.99
C GLN A 135 6.30 -2.63 -17.65
N GLN A 136 6.21 -1.92 -18.79
CA GLN A 136 7.38 -1.42 -19.51
C GLN A 136 8.23 -0.46 -18.68
N GLU A 137 7.59 0.44 -17.96
CA GLU A 137 8.31 1.39 -17.07
C GLU A 137 9.00 0.67 -15.89
N LEU A 138 8.39 -0.36 -15.34
CA LEU A 138 9.00 -1.18 -14.28
C LEU A 138 10.18 -1.99 -14.82
N LYS A 139 10.06 -2.59 -16.02
CA LYS A 139 11.16 -3.27 -16.70
C LYS A 139 12.36 -2.35 -16.95
N LYS A 140 12.11 -1.11 -17.43
CA LYS A 140 13.18 -0.10 -17.60
C LYS A 140 13.91 0.24 -16.29
N LYS A 141 13.22 0.13 -15.16
CA LYS A 141 13.78 0.35 -13.82
C LYS A 141 14.42 -0.91 -13.22
N GLY A 142 14.47 -2.02 -13.96
CA GLY A 142 15.07 -3.27 -13.52
C GLY A 142 14.21 -4.10 -12.58
N VAL A 143 12.90 -3.82 -12.46
CA VAL A 143 11.98 -4.63 -11.67
C VAL A 143 11.65 -5.91 -12.41
N ALA A 144 11.82 -7.06 -11.78
CA ALA A 144 11.45 -8.36 -12.34
C ALA A 144 9.91 -8.49 -12.39
N ILE A 145 9.39 -8.94 -13.54
CA ILE A 145 7.95 -9.13 -13.76
C ILE A 145 7.65 -10.63 -13.79
N ASN A 146 6.58 -11.04 -13.12
CA ASN A 146 6.04 -12.40 -13.14
C ASN A 146 4.67 -12.40 -13.85
N GLY A 147 4.48 -13.33 -14.80
CA GLY A 147 3.21 -13.43 -15.53
C GLY A 147 2.92 -12.18 -16.36
N GLU A 148 3.83 -11.87 -17.29
CA GLU A 148 3.78 -10.64 -18.09
C GLU A 148 2.46 -10.48 -18.87
N ALA A 149 1.92 -9.27 -18.88
CA ALA A 149 0.84 -8.88 -19.78
C ALA A 149 1.36 -8.85 -21.23
N ASP A 150 0.62 -9.43 -22.17
CA ASP A 150 0.96 -9.39 -23.60
C ASP A 150 0.86 -7.94 -24.12
N GLU A 151 2.00 -7.40 -24.53
CA GLU A 151 2.14 -6.01 -24.97
C GLU A 151 1.42 -5.72 -26.30
N ASN A 152 1.05 -6.76 -27.06
CA ASN A 152 0.36 -6.64 -28.33
C ASN A 152 -1.18 -6.61 -28.20
N THR A 153 -1.70 -6.79 -26.99
CA THR A 153 -3.14 -6.80 -26.70
C THR A 153 -3.64 -5.46 -26.15
N LYS A 154 -4.96 -5.34 -26.01
CA LYS A 154 -5.65 -4.21 -25.38
C LYS A 154 -6.70 -4.75 -24.40
N GLY A 155 -7.17 -3.90 -23.51
CA GLY A 155 -8.20 -4.27 -22.55
C GLY A 155 -7.63 -4.96 -21.30
N PRO A 156 -8.42 -5.84 -20.65
CA PRO A 156 -8.03 -6.50 -19.41
C PRO A 156 -6.72 -7.26 -19.53
N ALA A 157 -5.82 -7.08 -18.58
CA ALA A 157 -4.57 -7.81 -18.44
C ALA A 157 -3.96 -7.55 -17.07
N SER A 158 -3.07 -8.44 -16.64
CA SER A 158 -2.41 -8.32 -15.35
C SER A 158 -0.97 -8.81 -15.40
N PHE A 159 -0.18 -8.42 -14.41
CA PHE A 159 1.13 -8.99 -14.11
C PHE A 159 1.38 -8.90 -12.61
N MET A 160 2.35 -9.67 -12.13
CA MET A 160 2.79 -9.64 -10.74
C MET A 160 4.24 -9.21 -10.61
N ILE A 161 4.55 -8.57 -9.49
CA ILE A 161 5.92 -8.29 -9.04
C ILE A 161 6.04 -8.73 -7.58
N THR A 162 7.27 -8.83 -7.11
CA THR A 162 7.56 -9.13 -5.71
C THR A 162 8.46 -8.04 -5.17
N ASP A 163 8.11 -7.52 -4.00
CA ASP A 163 8.93 -6.53 -3.32
C ASP A 163 10.19 -7.16 -2.70
N PRO A 164 11.16 -6.37 -2.18
CA PRO A 164 12.39 -6.91 -1.60
C PRO A 164 12.18 -7.85 -0.41
N ASP A 165 11.05 -7.76 0.29
CA ASP A 165 10.71 -8.57 1.46
C ASP A 165 9.82 -9.78 1.12
N GLY A 166 9.54 -9.98 -0.18
CA GLY A 166 8.78 -11.12 -0.67
C GLY A 166 7.27 -10.90 -0.76
N ASN A 167 6.76 -9.67 -0.55
CA ASN A 167 5.35 -9.39 -0.71
C ASN A 167 4.96 -9.39 -2.18
N VAL A 168 3.90 -10.10 -2.52
CA VAL A 168 3.38 -10.15 -3.89
C VAL A 168 2.50 -8.94 -4.15
N VAL A 169 2.75 -8.27 -5.26
CA VAL A 169 1.96 -7.15 -5.76
C VAL A 169 1.40 -7.52 -7.13
N LEU A 170 0.09 -7.49 -7.27
CA LEU A 170 -0.66 -7.71 -8.50
C LEU A 170 -1.09 -6.36 -9.08
N ILE A 171 -0.80 -6.15 -10.34
CA ILE A 171 -1.34 -5.04 -11.14
C ILE A 171 -2.36 -5.63 -12.09
N ASP A 172 -3.64 -5.37 -11.87
CA ASP A 172 -4.76 -6.04 -12.52
C ASP A 172 -5.73 -5.04 -13.15
N GLN A 173 -5.63 -4.88 -14.47
CA GLN A 173 -6.50 -3.99 -15.24
C GLN A 173 -7.71 -4.75 -15.76
N HIS A 174 -8.92 -4.22 -15.52
CA HIS A 174 -10.20 -4.84 -15.92
C HIS A 174 -10.87 -4.16 -17.13
N ARG A 175 -10.24 -3.18 -17.73
CA ARG A 175 -10.83 -2.41 -18.85
C ARG A 175 -9.89 -2.27 -20.04
#